data_0c53793761e7b88e815d5a2043b6c6b6
#
_entry.id   0c53793761e7b88e815d5a2043b6c6b6
#
_cell.length_a   1.000
_cell.length_b   1.000
_cell.length_c   1.000
_cell.angle_alpha   90.00
_cell.angle_beta   90.00
_cell.angle_gamma   90.00
#
_symmetry.space_group_name_H-M   'P 1'
#
loop_
_entity.id
_entity.type
_entity.pdbx_description
1 polymer ?
#
loop_
_entity_poly.entity_id
_entity_poly.type
_entity_poly.pdbx_seq_one_letter_code
_entity_poly.pdbx_strand_id
1 'polypeptide(L)'
;MKIRTKIGANKFTKYAKRIEDFREYDLFANVIDRISEEIPLAMQETIEKTPSALVPGKIGRIWTSHMHDSVSVVVPDNVTVEYGWIEGSNKFDGGWDHDYILGQEYGDDRVWGMKALDKVAKQVKLDEKTRKEVYTETRRVWKWGR
;
A
#
# COMPACT_ATOMS: atom_id res chain seq x y z
N MET A 1 20.81 -11.74 56.81
CA MET A 1 21.51 -11.54 55.50
C MET A 1 20.67 -10.61 54.63
N LYS A 2 21.10 -9.37 54.36
CA LYS A 2 20.38 -8.42 53.48
C LYS A 2 21.05 -8.40 52.13
N ILE A 3 20.40 -8.94 51.11
CA ILE A 3 20.87 -8.88 49.73
C ILE A 3 20.40 -7.55 49.16
N ARG A 4 21.30 -6.60 48.95
CA ARG A 4 21.04 -5.36 48.23
C ARG A 4 21.43 -5.56 46.77
N THR A 5 20.41 -5.75 45.90
CA THR A 5 20.65 -5.77 44.46
C THR A 5 20.59 -4.31 43.94
N LYS A 6 21.74 -3.73 43.64
CA LYS A 6 21.80 -2.47 42.87
C LYS A 6 21.46 -2.75 41.43
N ILE A 7 20.23 -2.53 41.02
CA ILE A 7 19.87 -2.47 39.61
C ILE A 7 20.44 -1.14 39.11
N GLY A 8 21.44 -1.19 38.25
CA GLY A 8 22.12 0.01 37.76
C GLY A 8 21.17 0.90 37.00
N ALA A 9 20.95 2.14 37.47
CA ALA A 9 20.12 3.15 36.83
C ALA A 9 20.36 3.27 35.32
N ASN A 10 21.61 3.12 34.88
CA ASN A 10 22.02 3.18 33.47
C ASN A 10 21.33 2.17 32.53
N LYS A 11 20.93 1.00 33.03
CA LYS A 11 20.23 0.00 32.19
C LYS A 11 18.77 0.42 31.98
N PHE A 12 18.09 0.93 33.01
CA PHE A 12 16.73 1.40 32.89
C PHE A 12 16.63 2.64 32.00
N THR A 13 17.54 3.60 32.15
CA THR A 13 17.59 4.79 31.28
C THR A 13 17.82 4.41 29.83
N LYS A 14 18.69 3.43 29.56
CA LYS A 14 18.93 2.93 28.20
C LYS A 14 17.68 2.25 27.60
N TYR A 15 16.93 1.49 28.40
CA TYR A 15 15.68 0.88 27.94
C TYR A 15 14.57 1.89 27.75
N ALA A 16 14.42 2.85 28.68
CA ALA A 16 13.45 3.93 28.57
C ALA A 16 13.68 4.73 27.28
N LYS A 17 14.91 5.13 26.99
CA LYS A 17 15.26 5.83 25.75
C LYS A 17 14.95 5.00 24.51
N ARG A 18 15.19 3.69 24.51
CA ARG A 18 14.83 2.82 23.39
C ARG A 18 13.31 2.74 23.17
N ILE A 19 12.53 2.76 24.26
CA ILE A 19 11.07 2.79 24.17
C ILE A 19 10.59 4.13 23.65
N GLU A 20 11.22 5.24 24.04
CA GLU A 20 10.95 6.56 23.49
C GLU A 20 11.30 6.63 22.01
N ASP A 21 12.52 6.23 21.62
CA ASP A 21 12.97 6.17 20.24
C ASP A 21 12.01 5.31 19.38
N PHE A 22 11.47 4.24 19.94
CA PHE A 22 10.51 3.37 19.26
C PHE A 22 9.12 4.00 19.13
N ARG A 23 8.69 4.80 20.13
CA ARG A 23 7.40 5.52 20.10
C ARG A 23 7.41 6.72 19.18
N GLU A 24 8.52 7.44 19.11
CA GLU A 24 8.71 8.59 18.23
C GLU A 24 8.89 8.18 16.77
N TYR A 25 9.33 6.94 16.54
CA TYR A 25 9.48 6.40 15.19
C TYR A 25 8.13 5.89 14.67
N ASP A 26 7.62 6.56 13.65
CA ASP A 26 6.48 6.04 12.89
C ASP A 26 6.92 4.86 12.03
N LEU A 27 6.81 3.66 12.59
CA LEU A 27 7.25 2.42 11.95
C LEU A 27 6.64 2.18 10.58
N PHE A 28 5.48 2.75 10.35
CA PHE A 28 4.72 2.52 9.14
C PHE A 28 4.88 3.63 8.10
N ALA A 29 5.31 4.84 8.48
CA ALA A 29 5.36 5.98 7.58
C ALA A 29 6.15 5.67 6.29
N ASN A 30 7.40 5.23 6.41
CA ASN A 30 8.23 4.91 5.25
C ASN A 30 7.68 3.74 4.41
N VAL A 31 7.03 2.77 5.08
CA VAL A 31 6.40 1.63 4.40
C VAL A 31 5.19 2.10 3.61
N ILE A 32 4.35 2.92 4.23
CA ILE A 32 3.15 3.50 3.64
C ILE A 32 3.51 4.39 2.45
N ASP A 33 4.49 5.28 2.61
CA ASP A 33 4.94 6.17 1.54
C ASP A 33 5.39 5.37 0.31
N ARG A 34 6.25 4.38 0.49
CA ARG A 34 6.71 3.53 -0.61
C ARG A 34 5.59 2.73 -1.26
N ILE A 35 4.70 2.15 -0.46
CA ILE A 35 3.55 1.40 -0.97
C ILE A 35 2.62 2.32 -1.76
N SER A 36 2.41 3.54 -1.28
CA SER A 36 1.58 4.55 -1.95
C SER A 36 2.16 4.98 -3.30
N GLU A 37 3.46 4.97 -3.46
CA GLU A 37 4.13 5.21 -4.74
C GLU A 37 4.06 4.00 -5.69
N GLU A 38 4.24 2.78 -5.17
CA GLU A 38 4.25 1.56 -5.97
C GLU A 38 2.86 1.15 -6.51
N ILE A 39 1.79 1.38 -5.75
CA ILE A 39 0.44 0.92 -6.09
C ILE A 39 -0.10 1.56 -7.38
N PRO A 40 -0.07 2.88 -7.57
CA PRO A 40 -0.56 3.50 -8.80
C PRO A 40 0.15 2.96 -10.04
N LEU A 41 1.47 2.79 -9.96
CA LEU A 41 2.28 2.25 -11.05
C LEU A 41 1.88 0.81 -11.37
N ALA A 42 1.69 -0.03 -10.36
CA ALA A 42 1.26 -1.41 -10.54
C ALA A 42 -0.16 -1.51 -11.12
N MET A 43 -1.07 -0.61 -10.73
CA MET A 43 -2.41 -0.51 -11.29
C MET A 43 -2.36 -0.11 -12.76
N GLN A 44 -1.62 0.92 -13.10
CA GLN A 44 -1.44 1.41 -14.46
C GLN A 44 -0.84 0.33 -15.35
N GLU A 45 0.22 -0.31 -14.90
CA GLU A 45 0.85 -1.43 -15.61
C GLU A 45 -0.12 -2.61 -15.84
N THR A 46 -0.98 -2.90 -14.85
CA THR A 46 -2.00 -3.95 -14.97
C THR A 46 -3.04 -3.60 -16.02
N ILE A 47 -3.50 -2.36 -16.07
CA ILE A 47 -4.43 -1.85 -17.07
C ILE A 47 -3.82 -1.94 -18.47
N GLU A 48 -2.57 -1.52 -18.62
CA GLU A 48 -1.83 -1.54 -19.88
C GLU A 48 -1.62 -2.97 -20.41
N LYS A 49 -1.33 -3.92 -19.54
CA LYS A 49 -1.03 -5.30 -19.92
C LYS A 49 -2.27 -6.19 -20.07
N THR A 50 -3.42 -5.76 -19.57
CA THR A 50 -4.65 -6.56 -19.67
C THR A 50 -5.18 -6.52 -21.10
N PRO A 51 -5.45 -7.67 -21.74
CA PRO A 51 -5.99 -7.72 -23.08
C PRO A 51 -7.30 -6.93 -23.22
N SER A 52 -7.49 -6.27 -24.35
CA SER A 52 -8.73 -5.56 -24.65
C SER A 52 -9.90 -6.55 -24.69
N ALA A 53 -11.01 -6.18 -24.05
CA ALA A 53 -12.22 -6.98 -24.11
C ALA A 53 -13.02 -6.79 -25.41
N LEU A 54 -12.82 -5.66 -26.07
CA LEU A 54 -13.61 -5.27 -27.27
C LEU A 54 -12.88 -5.50 -28.58
N VAL A 55 -11.54 -5.47 -28.57
CA VAL A 55 -10.74 -5.60 -29.78
C VAL A 55 -9.83 -6.81 -29.69
N PRO A 56 -10.12 -7.91 -30.42
CA PRO A 56 -9.28 -9.07 -30.41
C PRO A 56 -7.82 -8.76 -30.81
N GLY A 57 -6.86 -9.29 -30.04
CA GLY A 57 -5.43 -9.10 -30.31
C GLY A 57 -4.85 -7.79 -29.82
N LYS A 58 -5.65 -6.84 -29.37
CA LYS A 58 -5.17 -5.59 -28.75
C LYS A 58 -4.84 -5.83 -27.28
N ILE A 59 -3.65 -5.41 -26.88
CA ILE A 59 -3.23 -5.40 -25.47
C ILE A 59 -3.50 -4.00 -24.91
N GLY A 60 -3.91 -3.96 -23.65
CA GLY A 60 -4.25 -2.73 -22.94
C GLY A 60 -5.72 -2.37 -23.01
N ARG A 61 -6.25 -1.92 -21.87
CA ARG A 61 -7.61 -1.43 -21.72
C ARG A 61 -7.68 0.09 -21.70
N ILE A 62 -6.75 0.72 -22.39
CA ILE A 62 -6.70 2.17 -22.51
C ILE A 62 -7.51 2.57 -23.74
N TRP A 63 -8.65 3.26 -23.52
CA TRP A 63 -9.45 3.86 -24.58
C TRP A 63 -9.24 5.38 -24.62
N THR A 64 -9.43 6.03 -23.47
CA THR A 64 -9.30 7.50 -23.32
C THR A 64 -8.21 7.91 -22.35
N SER A 65 -7.41 6.99 -21.82
CA SER A 65 -6.49 7.17 -20.69
C SER A 65 -7.16 7.53 -19.36
N HIS A 66 -8.45 7.94 -19.35
CA HIS A 66 -9.11 8.41 -18.14
C HIS A 66 -9.09 7.38 -17.02
N MET A 67 -9.46 6.13 -17.31
CA MET A 67 -9.41 5.04 -16.32
C MET A 67 -7.99 4.80 -15.79
N HIS A 68 -6.99 4.87 -16.66
CA HIS A 68 -5.59 4.70 -16.30
C HIS A 68 -5.07 5.86 -15.44
N ASP A 69 -5.39 7.08 -15.85
CA ASP A 69 -4.87 8.30 -15.22
C ASP A 69 -5.62 8.68 -13.93
N SER A 70 -6.84 8.16 -13.75
CA SER A 70 -7.67 8.43 -12.56
C SER A 70 -7.39 7.50 -11.37
N VAL A 71 -6.48 6.54 -11.51
CA VAL A 71 -6.03 5.74 -10.36
C VAL A 71 -5.44 6.65 -9.29
N SER A 72 -5.89 6.47 -8.08
CA SER A 72 -5.45 7.27 -6.92
C SER A 72 -5.14 6.41 -5.70
N VAL A 73 -4.38 6.99 -4.79
CA VAL A 73 -4.08 6.43 -3.47
C VAL A 73 -4.37 7.49 -2.44
N VAL A 74 -5.02 7.09 -1.37
CA VAL A 74 -5.28 7.92 -0.20
C VAL A 74 -4.74 7.20 1.03
N VAL A 75 -4.07 7.94 1.89
CA VAL A 75 -3.53 7.46 3.16
C VAL A 75 -4.29 8.16 4.28
N PRO A 76 -5.41 7.59 4.76
CA PRO A 76 -6.23 8.22 5.77
C PRO A 76 -5.56 8.24 7.15
N ASP A 77 -4.67 7.30 7.41
CA ASP A 77 -3.89 7.19 8.64
C ASP A 77 -2.56 6.46 8.41
N ASN A 78 -1.73 6.34 9.46
CA ASN A 78 -0.38 5.78 9.40
C ASN A 78 -0.33 4.26 9.15
N VAL A 79 -1.47 3.57 9.04
CA VAL A 79 -1.54 2.12 8.91
C VAL A 79 -2.48 1.67 7.80
N THR A 80 -3.17 2.61 7.14
CA THR A 80 -4.17 2.33 6.12
C THR A 80 -3.78 2.96 4.79
N VAL A 81 -3.86 2.19 3.72
CA VAL A 81 -3.72 2.68 2.35
C VAL A 81 -4.97 2.26 1.58
N GLU A 82 -5.69 3.23 1.07
CA GLU A 82 -6.81 3.04 0.16
C GLU A 82 -6.35 3.34 -1.26
N TYR A 83 -6.70 2.49 -2.22
CA TYR A 83 -6.27 2.67 -3.60
C TYR A 83 -7.33 2.21 -4.60
N GLY A 84 -7.23 2.73 -5.80
CA GLY A 84 -8.13 2.47 -6.89
C GLY A 84 -8.73 3.74 -7.47
N TRP A 85 -10.00 3.68 -7.83
CA TRP A 85 -10.77 4.82 -8.34
C TRP A 85 -11.61 5.40 -7.21
N ILE A 86 -11.00 6.29 -6.43
CA ILE A 86 -11.59 6.83 -5.20
C ILE A 86 -12.39 8.08 -5.56
N GLU A 87 -13.70 8.02 -5.31
CA GLU A 87 -14.61 9.13 -5.54
C GLU A 87 -14.21 10.35 -4.70
N GLY A 88 -14.28 11.53 -5.31
CA GLY A 88 -13.87 12.78 -4.65
C GLY A 88 -12.34 12.98 -4.61
N SER A 89 -11.54 12.07 -5.17
CA SER A 89 -10.14 12.36 -5.45
C SER A 89 -10.03 13.37 -6.61
N ASN A 90 -8.91 14.12 -6.65
CA ASN A 90 -8.66 15.09 -7.72
C ASN A 90 -8.61 14.50 -9.14
N LYS A 91 -8.61 13.17 -9.24
CA LYS A 91 -8.46 12.42 -10.50
C LYS A 91 -9.75 11.72 -10.96
N PHE A 92 -10.68 11.50 -10.04
CA PHE A 92 -11.89 10.73 -10.30
C PHE A 92 -13.06 11.38 -9.56
N ASP A 93 -14.04 11.88 -10.30
CA ASP A 93 -15.21 12.60 -9.78
C ASP A 93 -16.51 11.78 -9.76
N GLY A 94 -16.46 10.54 -10.23
CA GLY A 94 -17.61 9.63 -10.27
C GLY A 94 -18.49 9.81 -11.53
N GLY A 95 -19.79 9.63 -11.38
CA GLY A 95 -20.73 9.74 -12.48
C GLY A 95 -20.70 8.55 -13.45
N TRP A 96 -20.86 8.79 -14.77
CA TRP A 96 -20.87 7.72 -15.78
C TRP A 96 -19.55 6.96 -15.89
N ASP A 97 -18.44 7.60 -15.52
CA ASP A 97 -17.14 6.98 -15.46
C ASP A 97 -17.08 5.87 -14.42
N HIS A 98 -17.82 6.02 -13.33
CA HIS A 98 -17.92 5.01 -12.28
C HIS A 98 -18.49 3.70 -12.84
N ASP A 99 -19.58 3.75 -13.56
CA ASP A 99 -20.21 2.55 -14.13
C ASP A 99 -19.31 1.89 -15.18
N TYR A 100 -18.65 2.70 -16.01
CA TYR A 100 -17.68 2.20 -16.98
C TYR A 100 -16.50 1.50 -16.31
N ILE A 101 -15.92 2.09 -15.27
CA ILE A 101 -14.79 1.52 -14.54
C ILE A 101 -15.20 0.26 -13.79
N LEU A 102 -16.37 0.24 -13.16
CA LEU A 102 -16.92 -0.97 -12.54
C LEU A 102 -17.07 -2.11 -13.54
N GLY A 103 -17.62 -1.84 -14.72
CA GLY A 103 -17.71 -2.82 -15.80
C GLY A 103 -16.34 -3.34 -16.25
N GLN A 104 -15.33 -2.48 -16.33
CA GLN A 104 -13.96 -2.89 -16.66
C GLN A 104 -13.32 -3.72 -15.55
N GLU A 105 -13.52 -3.37 -14.30
CA GLU A 105 -12.90 -4.04 -13.15
C GLU A 105 -13.56 -5.40 -12.85
N TYR A 106 -14.87 -5.43 -12.76
CA TYR A 106 -15.62 -6.63 -12.34
C TYR A 106 -16.25 -7.41 -13.50
N GLY A 107 -16.40 -6.78 -14.64
CA GLY A 107 -17.07 -7.32 -15.80
C GLY A 107 -18.56 -6.99 -15.85
N ASP A 108 -19.10 -7.05 -17.05
CA ASP A 108 -20.52 -6.92 -17.36
C ASP A 108 -20.90 -7.88 -18.49
N ASP A 109 -22.11 -7.78 -19.04
CA ASP A 109 -22.59 -8.62 -20.14
C ASP A 109 -21.77 -8.52 -21.44
N ARG A 110 -20.95 -7.49 -21.58
CA ARG A 110 -20.15 -7.19 -22.77
C ARG A 110 -18.67 -7.39 -22.58
N VAL A 111 -18.20 -7.25 -21.32
CA VAL A 111 -16.78 -7.18 -20.99
C VAL A 111 -16.46 -8.08 -19.82
N TRP A 112 -15.49 -8.96 -19.96
CA TRP A 112 -14.98 -9.70 -18.82
C TRP A 112 -14.12 -8.82 -17.89
N GLY A 113 -14.23 -9.04 -16.59
CA GLY A 113 -13.58 -8.21 -15.56
C GLY A 113 -12.06 -8.28 -15.62
N MET A 114 -11.43 -7.13 -15.46
CA MET A 114 -9.97 -6.99 -15.42
C MET A 114 -9.38 -7.46 -14.08
N LYS A 115 -10.08 -7.21 -12.98
CA LYS A 115 -9.68 -7.52 -11.60
C LYS A 115 -8.31 -6.94 -11.23
N ALA A 116 -8.09 -5.69 -11.61
CA ALA A 116 -6.83 -5.00 -11.40
C ALA A 116 -6.55 -4.80 -9.91
N LEU A 117 -7.56 -4.46 -9.12
CA LEU A 117 -7.43 -4.29 -7.68
C LEU A 117 -6.91 -5.56 -7.00
N ASP A 118 -7.51 -6.71 -7.30
CA ASP A 118 -7.09 -8.00 -6.76
C ASP A 118 -5.69 -8.42 -7.23
N LYS A 119 -5.37 -8.15 -8.50
CA LYS A 119 -4.06 -8.47 -9.07
C LYS A 119 -2.96 -7.67 -8.41
N VAL A 120 -3.20 -6.36 -8.24
CA VAL A 120 -2.24 -5.47 -7.61
C VAL A 120 -2.05 -5.81 -6.14
N ALA A 121 -3.11 -6.09 -5.39
CA ALA A 121 -3.01 -6.54 -4.00
C ALA A 121 -2.09 -7.77 -3.86
N LYS A 122 -2.20 -8.72 -4.79
CA LYS A 122 -1.33 -9.91 -4.82
C LYS A 122 0.10 -9.60 -5.28
N GLN A 123 0.27 -8.74 -6.27
CA GLN A 123 1.57 -8.37 -6.83
C GLN A 123 2.40 -7.56 -5.86
N VAL A 124 1.81 -6.57 -5.23
CA VAL A 124 2.49 -5.70 -4.26
C VAL A 124 2.80 -6.46 -2.97
N LYS A 125 2.06 -7.53 -2.66
CA LYS A 125 2.25 -8.36 -1.45
C LYS A 125 2.39 -7.50 -0.20
N LEU A 126 1.42 -6.64 0.00
CA LEU A 126 1.42 -5.62 1.05
C LEU A 126 1.79 -6.21 2.41
N ASP A 127 1.15 -7.32 2.79
CA ASP A 127 1.39 -7.97 4.08
C ASP A 127 2.83 -8.45 4.26
N GLU A 128 3.41 -9.05 3.22
CA GLU A 128 4.79 -9.56 3.26
C GLU A 128 5.80 -8.40 3.33
N LYS A 129 5.61 -7.38 2.51
CA LYS A 129 6.46 -6.18 2.50
C LYS A 129 6.36 -5.44 3.83
N THR A 130 5.16 -5.16 4.31
CA THR A 130 4.91 -4.50 5.59
C THR A 130 5.56 -5.26 6.73
N ARG A 131 5.38 -6.57 6.80
CA ARG A 131 5.99 -7.42 7.83
C ARG A 131 7.52 -7.36 7.80
N LYS A 132 8.11 -7.43 6.61
CA LYS A 132 9.56 -7.36 6.43
C LYS A 132 10.13 -6.00 6.88
N GLU A 133 9.49 -4.91 6.52
CA GLU A 133 9.92 -3.56 6.89
C GLU A 133 9.77 -3.32 8.39
N VAL A 134 8.62 -3.66 8.97
CA VAL A 134 8.40 -3.57 10.42
C VAL A 134 9.46 -4.37 11.17
N TYR A 135 9.76 -5.59 10.71
CA TYR A 135 10.82 -6.39 11.31
C TYR A 135 12.20 -5.72 11.21
N THR A 136 12.52 -5.16 10.05
CA THR A 136 13.80 -4.48 9.80
C THR A 136 13.97 -3.27 10.69
N GLU A 137 12.92 -2.42 10.78
CA GLU A 137 12.94 -1.23 11.61
C GLU A 137 12.94 -1.56 13.11
N THR A 138 12.16 -2.54 13.53
CA THR A 138 12.21 -3.04 14.90
C THR A 138 13.61 -3.49 15.26
N ARG A 139 14.26 -4.24 14.38
CA ARG A 139 15.63 -4.69 14.58
C ARG A 139 16.63 -3.54 14.63
N ARG A 140 16.45 -2.51 13.80
CA ARG A 140 17.27 -1.31 13.77
C ARG A 140 17.18 -0.56 15.11
N VAL A 141 15.98 -0.27 15.58
CA VAL A 141 15.72 0.48 16.81
C VAL A 141 16.24 -0.29 18.04
N TRP A 142 15.92 -1.56 18.14
CA TRP A 142 16.31 -2.37 19.28
C TRP A 142 17.74 -2.90 19.21
N LYS A 143 18.42 -2.77 18.06
CA LYS A 143 19.78 -3.29 17.86
C LYS A 143 19.92 -4.77 18.27
N TRP A 144 18.90 -5.56 17.94
CA TRP A 144 18.93 -6.99 18.21
C TRP A 144 19.94 -7.70 17.29
N GLY A 145 20.89 -8.41 17.89
CA GLY A 145 21.85 -9.24 17.15
C GLY A 145 23.26 -8.66 17.03
N ARG A 146 23.68 -7.83 18.00
CA ARG A 146 25.09 -7.54 18.27
C ARG A 146 25.53 -8.14 19.58
#